data_f7d6acb019e5f983cc130cc97a957cfb
#
_entry.id   f7d6acb019e5f983cc130cc97a957cfb
#
_cell.length_a   1.000
_cell.length_b   1.000
_cell.length_c   1.000
_cell.angle_alpha   90.00
_cell.angle_beta   90.00
_cell.angle_gamma   90.00
#
_symmetry.space_group_name_H-M   'P 1'
#
loop_
_entity.id
_entity.type
_entity.pdbx_description
1 polymer ?
#
loop_
_entity_poly.entity_id
_entity_poly.type
_entity_poly.pdbx_seq_one_letter_code
_entity_poly.pdbx_strand_id
1 'polypeptide(L)'
;MSVLDIDILMSNFQENIILAKKFIKDNYTISNPDALQFREVDGEVVVDYDGYLRCSNLCLESLTNGKFRFGNVYSFHCSNCAKIKTLKGAPQECNIFNCSNCAKIKTLKGAPQKCGTFICSYCFELVSIEDAPSICDALDFTYCIKLVSLKGAPRECNAFGCEFCDGLKSLKGAPEKCKVFNCPPRLLQK
;
A
#
# COMPACT_ATOMS: atom_id res chain seq x y z
N MET A 1 15.47 10.61 -31.79
CA MET A 1 14.88 9.26 -31.67
C MET A 1 14.42 8.85 -33.05
N SER A 2 14.92 7.73 -33.58
CA SER A 2 14.57 7.26 -34.93
C SER A 2 13.16 6.61 -34.91
N VAL A 3 12.55 6.41 -36.09
CA VAL A 3 11.27 5.70 -36.21
C VAL A 3 11.39 4.28 -35.64
N LEU A 4 12.53 3.63 -35.87
CA LEU A 4 12.83 2.28 -35.34
C LEU A 4 12.85 2.28 -33.79
N ASP A 5 13.39 3.33 -33.15
CA ASP A 5 13.39 3.42 -31.68
C ASP A 5 11.97 3.54 -31.11
N ILE A 6 11.09 4.28 -31.81
CA ILE A 6 9.67 4.44 -31.43
C ILE A 6 8.94 3.10 -31.57
N ASP A 7 9.13 2.36 -32.67
CA ASP A 7 8.47 1.07 -32.89
C ASP A 7 8.89 0.02 -31.85
N ILE A 8 10.17 0.00 -31.46
CA ILE A 8 10.67 -0.89 -30.39
C ILE A 8 10.06 -0.51 -29.04
N LEU A 9 9.99 0.77 -28.68
CA LEU A 9 9.38 1.22 -27.43
C LEU A 9 7.88 0.88 -27.37
N MET A 10 7.15 1.10 -28.45
CA MET A 10 5.73 0.75 -28.54
C MET A 10 5.49 -0.76 -28.43
N SER A 11 6.35 -1.57 -29.06
CA SER A 11 6.29 -3.04 -28.94
C SER A 11 6.51 -3.50 -27.49
N ASN A 12 7.51 -2.97 -26.82
CA ASN A 12 7.80 -3.27 -25.41
C ASN A 12 6.67 -2.84 -24.46
N PHE A 13 6.05 -1.69 -24.72
CA PHE A 13 4.91 -1.21 -23.94
C PHE A 13 3.71 -2.15 -24.06
N GLN A 14 3.36 -2.55 -25.29
CA GLN A 14 2.26 -3.50 -25.53
C GLN A 14 2.51 -4.87 -24.89
N GLU A 15 3.74 -5.38 -24.97
CA GLU A 15 4.12 -6.63 -24.31
C GLU A 15 3.95 -6.52 -22.78
N ASN A 16 4.41 -5.43 -22.18
CA ASN A 16 4.28 -5.20 -20.74
C ASN A 16 2.81 -5.07 -20.29
N ILE A 17 1.92 -4.50 -21.13
CA ILE A 17 0.47 -4.51 -20.88
C ILE A 17 -0.07 -5.94 -20.84
N ILE A 18 0.30 -6.80 -21.77
CA ILE A 18 -0.13 -8.20 -21.80
C ILE A 18 0.30 -8.91 -20.52
N LEU A 19 1.55 -8.71 -20.11
CA LEU A 19 2.11 -9.29 -18.89
C LEU A 19 1.42 -8.75 -17.62
N ALA A 20 1.06 -7.47 -17.61
CA ALA A 20 0.31 -6.86 -16.51
C ALA A 20 -1.11 -7.45 -16.41
N LYS A 21 -1.84 -7.53 -17.53
CA LYS A 21 -3.19 -8.13 -17.59
C LYS A 21 -3.17 -9.57 -17.08
N LYS A 22 -2.21 -10.38 -17.56
CA LYS A 22 -2.05 -11.76 -17.10
C LYS A 22 -1.79 -11.83 -15.60
N PHE A 23 -0.83 -11.04 -15.09
CA PHE A 23 -0.49 -11.03 -13.68
C PHE A 23 -1.69 -10.64 -12.80
N ILE A 24 -2.44 -9.60 -13.21
CA ILE A 24 -3.62 -9.14 -12.49
C ILE A 24 -4.69 -10.24 -12.48
N LYS A 25 -4.98 -10.84 -13.63
CA LYS A 25 -5.95 -11.94 -13.74
C LYS A 25 -5.59 -13.13 -12.84
N ASP A 26 -4.32 -13.48 -12.76
CA ASP A 26 -3.85 -14.66 -12.02
C ASP A 26 -3.80 -14.42 -10.50
N ASN A 27 -3.68 -13.16 -10.04
CA ASN A 27 -3.39 -12.85 -8.65
C ASN A 27 -4.44 -11.97 -7.95
N TYR A 28 -5.34 -11.35 -8.70
CA TYR A 28 -6.34 -10.42 -8.14
C TYR A 28 -7.76 -10.76 -8.58
N THR A 29 -8.68 -10.54 -7.67
CA THR A 29 -10.12 -10.48 -8.00
C THR A 29 -10.46 -9.04 -8.35
N ILE A 30 -11.10 -8.88 -9.50
CA ILE A 30 -11.52 -7.59 -10.07
C ILE A 30 -12.92 -7.74 -10.67
N SER A 31 -13.81 -6.80 -10.39
CA SER A 31 -15.21 -6.87 -10.81
C SER A 31 -15.41 -6.60 -12.31
N ASN A 32 -14.58 -5.72 -12.87
CA ASN A 32 -14.62 -5.36 -14.30
C ASN A 32 -13.22 -5.22 -14.87
N PRO A 33 -12.63 -6.32 -15.41
CA PRO A 33 -11.29 -6.28 -16.00
C PRO A 33 -11.13 -5.33 -17.19
N ASP A 34 -12.21 -5.07 -17.92
CA ASP A 34 -12.20 -4.19 -19.09
C ASP A 34 -12.10 -2.70 -18.72
N ALA A 35 -12.37 -2.36 -17.46
CA ALA A 35 -12.22 -1.00 -16.93
C ALA A 35 -10.77 -0.68 -16.48
N LEU A 36 -9.83 -1.62 -16.60
CA LEU A 36 -8.41 -1.35 -16.37
C LEU A 36 -7.88 -0.38 -17.42
N GLN A 37 -7.30 0.71 -16.97
CA GLN A 37 -6.65 1.70 -17.82
C GLN A 37 -5.14 1.52 -17.77
N PHE A 38 -4.50 1.54 -18.94
CA PHE A 38 -3.06 1.38 -19.07
C PHE A 38 -2.47 2.63 -19.70
N ARG A 39 -1.49 3.23 -19.04
CA ARG A 39 -0.78 4.39 -19.56
C ARG A 39 0.73 4.22 -19.37
N GLU A 40 1.50 4.90 -20.18
CA GLU A 40 2.95 4.97 -20.04
C GLU A 40 3.33 6.18 -19.19
N VAL A 41 4.22 5.96 -18.23
CA VAL A 41 4.83 7.03 -17.45
C VAL A 41 6.30 6.68 -17.25
N ASP A 42 7.20 7.51 -17.78
CA ASP A 42 8.65 7.34 -17.68
C ASP A 42 9.14 5.95 -18.14
N GLY A 43 8.54 5.41 -19.21
CA GLY A 43 8.88 4.11 -19.78
C GLY A 43 8.29 2.91 -19.00
N GLU A 44 7.48 3.16 -17.97
CA GLU A 44 6.79 2.11 -17.21
C GLU A 44 5.30 2.03 -17.57
N VAL A 45 4.74 0.82 -17.55
CA VAL A 45 3.30 0.62 -17.60
C VAL A 45 2.70 0.96 -16.24
N VAL A 46 1.76 1.91 -16.23
CA VAL A 46 0.98 2.27 -15.06
C VAL A 46 -0.45 1.79 -15.25
N VAL A 47 -0.99 1.11 -14.26
CA VAL A 47 -2.33 0.54 -14.27
C VAL A 47 -3.21 1.31 -13.30
N ASP A 48 -4.21 2.01 -13.84
CA ASP A 48 -5.24 2.70 -13.05
C ASP A 48 -6.55 1.90 -13.08
N TYR A 49 -7.30 1.95 -11.98
CA TYR A 49 -8.58 1.25 -11.86
C TYR A 49 -9.52 1.97 -10.88
N ASP A 50 -10.62 2.48 -11.39
CA ASP A 50 -11.65 3.08 -10.55
C ASP A 50 -12.62 2.01 -10.02
N GLY A 51 -12.13 1.15 -9.14
CA GLY A 51 -12.89 0.06 -8.58
C GLY A 51 -12.16 -0.67 -7.45
N TYR A 52 -12.73 -1.81 -7.08
CA TYR A 52 -12.25 -2.66 -6.00
C TYR A 52 -11.31 -3.74 -6.54
N LEU A 53 -10.06 -3.75 -6.08
CA LEU A 53 -9.04 -4.71 -6.46
C LEU A 53 -8.57 -5.44 -5.20
N ARG A 54 -8.75 -6.76 -5.18
CA ARG A 54 -8.38 -7.60 -4.05
C ARG A 54 -7.40 -8.68 -4.47
N CYS A 55 -6.31 -8.83 -3.73
CA CYS A 55 -5.41 -9.96 -3.89
C CYS A 55 -6.15 -11.27 -3.57
N SER A 56 -6.23 -12.18 -4.54
CA SER A 56 -6.80 -13.51 -4.39
C SER A 56 -5.73 -14.57 -4.10
N ASN A 57 -4.46 -14.26 -4.42
CA ASN A 57 -3.33 -15.14 -4.17
C ASN A 57 -2.64 -14.77 -2.85
N LEU A 58 -2.99 -15.47 -1.77
CA LEU A 58 -2.41 -15.25 -0.44
C LEU A 58 -0.92 -15.63 -0.34
N CYS A 59 -0.39 -16.33 -1.34
CA CYS A 59 1.02 -16.65 -1.47
C CYS A 59 1.80 -15.63 -2.31
N LEU A 60 1.19 -14.53 -2.71
CA LEU A 60 1.82 -13.46 -3.49
C LEU A 60 3.05 -12.91 -2.76
N GLU A 61 4.17 -12.82 -3.46
CA GLU A 61 5.45 -12.33 -2.92
C GLU A 61 5.70 -10.85 -3.25
N SER A 62 5.07 -10.36 -4.32
CA SER A 62 5.15 -8.98 -4.79
C SER A 62 3.81 -8.53 -5.36
N LEU A 63 3.44 -7.25 -5.15
CA LEU A 63 2.20 -6.68 -5.67
C LEU A 63 2.17 -6.58 -7.19
N THR A 64 3.32 -6.63 -7.85
CA THR A 64 3.47 -6.61 -9.31
C THR A 64 4.58 -7.57 -9.74
N ASN A 65 4.63 -7.88 -11.05
CA ASN A 65 5.71 -8.70 -11.64
C ASN A 65 6.94 -7.88 -12.05
N GLY A 66 6.99 -6.59 -11.70
CA GLY A 66 8.08 -5.69 -12.08
C GLY A 66 7.98 -5.13 -13.51
N LYS A 67 6.93 -5.47 -14.26
CA LYS A 67 6.66 -4.96 -15.61
C LYS A 67 5.64 -3.83 -15.63
N PHE A 68 5.00 -3.59 -14.51
CA PHE A 68 4.04 -2.52 -14.31
C PHE A 68 4.01 -2.11 -12.84
N ARG A 69 3.42 -0.97 -12.54
CA ARG A 69 2.99 -0.56 -11.20
C ARG A 69 1.53 -0.12 -11.22
N PHE A 70 0.88 -0.16 -10.08
CA PHE A 70 -0.42 0.47 -9.94
C PHE A 70 -0.25 1.99 -9.83
N GLY A 71 -1.11 2.73 -10.52
CA GLY A 71 -1.26 4.19 -10.41
C GLY A 71 -2.33 4.53 -9.39
N ASN A 72 -3.50 4.95 -9.86
CA ASN A 72 -4.66 5.24 -9.02
C ASN A 72 -5.59 4.03 -8.99
N VAL A 73 -5.90 3.53 -7.80
CA VAL A 73 -6.86 2.43 -7.60
C VAL A 73 -7.83 2.85 -6.51
N TYR A 74 -9.15 2.84 -6.78
CA TYR A 74 -10.10 3.29 -5.79
C TYR A 74 -9.99 2.52 -4.48
N SER A 75 -9.98 1.18 -4.52
CA SER A 75 -9.85 0.36 -3.33
C SER A 75 -8.91 -0.83 -3.59
N PHE A 76 -7.81 -0.89 -2.86
CA PHE A 76 -6.76 -1.90 -3.02
C PHE A 76 -6.61 -2.74 -1.76
N HIS A 77 -6.84 -4.05 -1.88
CA HIS A 77 -6.76 -4.99 -0.76
C HIS A 77 -5.75 -6.10 -1.03
N CYS A 78 -4.69 -6.15 -0.22
CA CYS A 78 -3.71 -7.23 -0.20
C CYS A 78 -3.56 -7.85 1.20
N SER A 79 -4.63 -7.82 1.98
CA SER A 79 -4.64 -8.42 3.33
C SER A 79 -4.37 -9.94 3.31
N ASN A 80 -3.80 -10.45 4.40
CA ASN A 80 -3.43 -11.86 4.57
C ASN A 80 -2.37 -12.40 3.59
N CYS A 81 -1.68 -11.53 2.85
CA CYS A 81 -0.61 -11.93 1.95
C CYS A 81 0.68 -12.22 2.74
N ALA A 82 0.79 -13.45 3.26
CA ALA A 82 1.83 -13.83 4.23
C ALA A 82 3.27 -13.76 3.69
N LYS A 83 3.48 -13.68 2.39
CA LYS A 83 4.82 -13.65 1.77
C LYS A 83 5.28 -12.25 1.35
N ILE A 84 4.37 -11.27 1.25
CA ILE A 84 4.71 -9.88 0.89
C ILE A 84 5.62 -9.29 1.97
N LYS A 85 6.76 -8.75 1.54
CA LYS A 85 7.77 -8.11 2.41
C LYS A 85 7.80 -6.60 2.28
N THR A 86 7.34 -6.05 1.17
CA THR A 86 7.31 -4.62 0.85
C THR A 86 6.03 -4.28 0.12
N LEU A 87 5.63 -3.01 0.14
CA LEU A 87 4.48 -2.50 -0.61
C LEU A 87 4.89 -1.94 -1.99
N LYS A 88 6.11 -2.26 -2.47
CA LYS A 88 6.55 -1.82 -3.80
C LYS A 88 5.55 -2.27 -4.87
N GLY A 89 5.13 -1.34 -5.71
CA GLY A 89 4.12 -1.56 -6.73
C GLY A 89 2.68 -1.30 -6.27
N ALA A 90 2.46 -0.94 -5.00
CA ALA A 90 1.16 -0.46 -4.54
C ALA A 90 0.70 0.79 -5.31
N PRO A 91 -0.61 1.08 -5.36
CA PRO A 91 -1.13 2.31 -5.91
C PRO A 91 -0.48 3.53 -5.26
N GLN A 92 -0.23 4.59 -6.03
CA GLN A 92 0.28 5.84 -5.48
C GLN A 92 -0.79 6.62 -4.71
N GLU A 93 -2.02 6.56 -5.22
CA GLU A 93 -3.21 7.13 -4.57
C GLU A 93 -4.34 6.12 -4.57
N CYS A 94 -5.10 6.06 -3.48
CA CYS A 94 -6.30 5.23 -3.35
C CYS A 94 -7.22 5.79 -2.26
N ASN A 95 -8.49 5.42 -2.30
CA ASN A 95 -9.40 5.74 -1.19
C ASN A 95 -9.22 4.76 -0.03
N ILE A 96 -9.09 3.47 -0.32
CA ILE A 96 -8.84 2.43 0.70
C ILE A 96 -7.62 1.62 0.29
N PHE A 97 -6.66 1.50 1.21
CA PHE A 97 -5.55 0.56 1.11
C PHE A 97 -5.54 -0.37 2.32
N ASN A 98 -5.68 -1.66 2.09
CA ASN A 98 -5.68 -2.65 3.18
C ASN A 98 -4.59 -3.70 2.95
N CYS A 99 -3.58 -3.70 3.80
CA CYS A 99 -2.52 -4.71 3.89
C CYS A 99 -2.47 -5.39 5.26
N SER A 100 -3.59 -5.45 5.97
CA SER A 100 -3.66 -6.09 7.28
C SER A 100 -3.23 -7.56 7.24
N ASN A 101 -2.66 -8.03 8.35
CA ASN A 101 -2.19 -9.40 8.52
C ASN A 101 -1.16 -9.86 7.46
N CYS A 102 -0.36 -8.92 6.94
CA CYS A 102 0.80 -9.22 6.09
C CYS A 102 2.03 -9.42 6.98
N ALA A 103 2.18 -10.63 7.51
CA ALA A 103 3.08 -10.94 8.62
C ALA A 103 4.58 -10.69 8.36
N LYS A 104 5.02 -10.50 7.12
CA LYS A 104 6.43 -10.26 6.76
C LYS A 104 6.79 -8.83 6.43
N ILE A 105 5.82 -7.91 6.43
CA ILE A 105 6.07 -6.48 6.21
C ILE A 105 6.79 -5.92 7.43
N LYS A 106 7.99 -5.36 7.21
CA LYS A 106 8.81 -4.73 8.26
C LYS A 106 8.78 -3.21 8.20
N THR A 107 8.56 -2.64 7.01
CA THR A 107 8.47 -1.20 6.74
C THR A 107 7.36 -0.97 5.71
N LEU A 108 6.89 0.26 5.62
CA LEU A 108 5.86 0.64 4.64
C LEU A 108 6.44 1.09 3.29
N LYS A 109 7.71 0.73 2.99
CA LYS A 109 8.34 1.13 1.74
C LYS A 109 7.50 0.75 0.52
N GLY A 110 7.11 1.76 -0.25
CA GLY A 110 6.25 1.62 -1.41
C GLY A 110 4.75 1.75 -1.11
N ALA A 111 4.36 2.12 0.12
CA ALA A 111 2.98 2.45 0.44
C ALA A 111 2.45 3.62 -0.41
N PRO A 112 1.11 3.75 -0.56
CA PRO A 112 0.50 4.92 -1.16
C PRO A 112 0.96 6.22 -0.50
N GLN A 113 1.16 7.26 -1.28
CA GLN A 113 1.49 8.58 -0.72
C GLN A 113 0.25 9.31 -0.20
N LYS A 114 -0.90 9.06 -0.85
CA LYS A 114 -2.19 9.61 -0.48
C LYS A 114 -3.23 8.51 -0.39
N CYS A 115 -3.96 8.47 0.72
CA CYS A 115 -4.95 7.45 0.97
C CYS A 115 -6.09 8.01 1.83
N GLY A 116 -7.33 7.63 1.60
CA GLY A 116 -8.43 7.96 2.51
C GLY A 116 -8.31 7.11 3.79
N THR A 117 -8.24 5.80 3.64
CA THR A 117 -8.07 4.87 4.77
C THR A 117 -6.93 3.90 4.50
N PHE A 118 -5.95 3.85 5.41
CA PHE A 118 -4.80 2.96 5.36
C PHE A 118 -4.86 1.94 6.51
N ILE A 119 -5.05 0.66 6.20
CA ILE A 119 -5.18 -0.40 7.19
C ILE A 119 -3.98 -1.33 7.09
N CYS A 120 -3.16 -1.36 8.13
CA CYS A 120 -1.97 -2.20 8.27
C CYS A 120 -1.94 -2.91 9.64
N SER A 121 -3.12 -3.21 10.18
CA SER A 121 -3.25 -3.92 11.46
C SER A 121 -2.75 -5.35 11.38
N TYR A 122 -2.35 -5.92 12.51
CA TYR A 122 -1.82 -7.29 12.62
C TYR A 122 -0.57 -7.57 11.76
N CYS A 123 0.19 -6.54 11.38
CA CYS A 123 1.48 -6.70 10.72
C CYS A 123 2.58 -6.86 11.79
N PHE A 124 2.71 -8.09 12.31
CA PHE A 124 3.52 -8.39 13.51
C PHE A 124 5.02 -8.11 13.38
N GLU A 125 5.54 -8.08 12.15
CA GLU A 125 6.95 -7.75 11.88
C GLU A 125 7.18 -6.27 11.58
N LEU A 126 6.13 -5.43 11.51
CA LEU A 126 6.26 -4.01 11.22
C LEU A 126 7.00 -3.29 12.35
N VAL A 127 8.13 -2.64 12.02
CA VAL A 127 8.97 -1.94 13.00
C VAL A 127 8.93 -0.42 12.84
N SER A 128 8.59 0.09 11.66
CA SER A 128 8.57 1.52 11.33
C SER A 128 7.43 1.87 10.39
N ILE A 129 6.87 3.07 10.57
CA ILE A 129 5.87 3.68 9.71
C ILE A 129 6.40 4.93 8.99
N GLU A 130 7.73 5.07 8.84
CA GLU A 130 8.33 6.26 8.20
C GLU A 130 7.85 6.52 6.78
N ASP A 131 7.46 5.47 6.05
CA ASP A 131 6.91 5.57 4.70
C ASP A 131 5.36 5.50 4.66
N ALA A 132 4.67 5.79 5.78
CA ALA A 132 3.21 5.85 5.79
C ALA A 132 2.67 6.98 4.90
N PRO A 133 1.42 6.89 4.42
CA PRO A 133 0.82 7.96 3.64
C PRO A 133 0.87 9.30 4.39
N SER A 134 1.46 10.31 3.74
CA SER A 134 1.58 11.65 4.33
C SER A 134 0.25 12.43 4.34
N ILE A 135 -0.68 12.03 3.47
CA ILE A 135 -2.05 12.53 3.39
C ILE A 135 -2.99 11.34 3.57
N CYS A 136 -3.63 11.25 4.74
CA CYS A 136 -4.51 10.13 5.07
C CYS A 136 -5.54 10.54 6.13
N ASP A 137 -6.80 10.18 5.91
CA ASP A 137 -7.88 10.49 6.87
C ASP A 137 -7.88 9.51 8.05
N ALA A 138 -7.63 8.23 7.80
CA ALA A 138 -7.63 7.22 8.83
C ALA A 138 -6.48 6.21 8.63
N LEU A 139 -5.72 5.96 9.71
CA LEU A 139 -4.64 4.98 9.73
C LEU A 139 -4.87 3.98 10.87
N ASP A 140 -4.69 2.70 10.58
CA ASP A 140 -4.81 1.62 11.57
C ASP A 140 -3.56 0.73 11.56
N PHE A 141 -2.80 0.77 12.65
CA PHE A 141 -1.62 -0.06 12.95
C PHE A 141 -1.86 -0.96 14.18
N THR A 142 -3.11 -1.16 14.56
CA THR A 142 -3.48 -1.96 15.74
C THR A 142 -2.84 -3.36 15.66
N TYR A 143 -2.31 -3.85 16.78
CA TYR A 143 -1.57 -5.11 16.88
C TYR A 143 -0.26 -5.20 16.06
N CYS A 144 0.36 -4.09 15.69
CA CYS A 144 1.73 -4.09 15.16
C CYS A 144 2.72 -4.17 16.33
N ILE A 145 2.85 -5.36 16.92
CA ILE A 145 3.53 -5.56 18.22
C ILE A 145 5.02 -5.21 18.23
N LYS A 146 5.69 -5.21 17.06
CA LYS A 146 7.10 -4.82 16.92
C LYS A 146 7.29 -3.36 16.52
N LEU A 147 6.21 -2.59 16.36
CA LEU A 147 6.30 -1.16 16.03
C LEU A 147 6.98 -0.39 17.17
N VAL A 148 8.09 0.31 16.89
CA VAL A 148 8.88 0.98 17.93
C VAL A 148 8.78 2.51 17.90
N SER A 149 8.25 3.09 16.82
CA SER A 149 8.16 4.54 16.62
C SER A 149 6.96 4.92 15.76
N LEU A 150 6.34 6.07 16.05
CA LEU A 150 5.28 6.68 15.23
C LEU A 150 5.84 7.75 14.27
N LYS A 151 7.17 7.87 14.15
CA LYS A 151 7.78 8.75 13.15
C LYS A 151 7.31 8.35 11.75
N GLY A 152 6.83 9.32 10.97
CA GLY A 152 6.23 9.08 9.65
C GLY A 152 4.70 9.11 9.65
N ALA A 153 4.04 9.18 10.81
CA ALA A 153 2.62 9.46 10.84
C ALA A 153 2.31 10.82 10.21
N PRO A 154 1.15 10.98 9.55
CA PRO A 154 0.73 12.28 9.03
C PRO A 154 0.57 13.28 10.17
N ARG A 155 0.82 14.56 9.89
CA ARG A 155 0.68 15.62 10.91
C ARG A 155 -0.75 15.74 11.41
N GLU A 156 -1.72 15.57 10.52
CA GLU A 156 -3.15 15.68 10.80
C GLU A 156 -3.90 14.50 10.19
N CYS A 157 -4.86 13.93 10.91
CA CYS A 157 -5.76 12.89 10.43
C CYS A 157 -7.08 12.90 11.21
N ASN A 158 -8.08 12.18 10.74
CA ASN A 158 -9.32 12.02 11.47
C ASN A 158 -9.23 10.89 12.51
N ALA A 159 -8.57 9.78 12.16
CA ALA A 159 -8.42 8.65 13.04
C ALA A 159 -7.02 8.03 12.94
N PHE A 160 -6.44 7.64 14.09
CA PHE A 160 -5.16 6.95 14.16
C PHE A 160 -5.22 5.86 15.24
N GLY A 161 -5.06 4.61 14.83
CA GLY A 161 -5.04 3.45 15.71
C GLY A 161 -3.64 2.84 15.82
N CYS A 162 -3.15 2.67 17.04
CA CYS A 162 -1.92 1.93 17.36
C CYS A 162 -2.05 1.15 18.66
N GLU A 163 -3.27 0.71 19.00
CA GLU A 163 -3.51 -0.13 20.18
C GLU A 163 -2.75 -1.45 20.06
N PHE A 164 -2.36 -2.03 21.19
CA PHE A 164 -1.61 -3.28 21.26
C PHE A 164 -0.29 -3.27 20.47
N CYS A 165 0.29 -2.09 20.24
CA CYS A 165 1.65 -1.95 19.70
C CYS A 165 2.67 -1.98 20.85
N ASP A 166 2.97 -3.18 21.36
CA ASP A 166 3.77 -3.37 22.59
C ASP A 166 5.22 -2.91 22.45
N GLY A 167 5.74 -2.85 21.23
CA GLY A 167 7.07 -2.30 20.91
C GLY A 167 7.21 -0.81 21.19
N LEU A 168 6.10 -0.02 21.13
CA LEU A 168 6.13 1.43 21.34
C LEU A 168 6.53 1.78 22.76
N LYS A 169 7.50 2.69 22.92
CA LYS A 169 7.96 3.21 24.21
C LYS A 169 7.48 4.65 24.48
N SER A 170 6.99 5.34 23.46
CA SER A 170 6.44 6.68 23.57
C SER A 170 5.52 6.99 22.41
N LEU A 171 4.75 8.06 22.52
CA LEU A 171 3.89 8.60 21.46
C LEU A 171 4.62 9.65 20.60
N LYS A 172 5.95 9.76 20.70
CA LYS A 172 6.72 10.69 19.88
C LYS A 172 6.54 10.37 18.40
N GLY A 173 6.17 11.38 17.61
CA GLY A 173 5.87 11.24 16.18
C GLY A 173 4.41 10.92 15.88
N ALA A 174 3.53 10.83 16.89
CA ALA A 174 2.09 10.75 16.67
C ALA A 174 1.56 12.00 15.94
N PRO A 175 0.39 11.93 15.28
CA PRO A 175 -0.26 13.08 14.68
C PRO A 175 -0.47 14.22 15.68
N GLU A 176 -0.19 15.46 15.26
CA GLU A 176 -0.41 16.66 16.11
C GLU A 176 -1.91 16.96 16.28
N LYS A 177 -2.70 16.67 15.24
CA LYS A 177 -4.16 16.81 15.24
C LYS A 177 -4.81 15.51 14.79
N CYS A 178 -5.57 14.92 15.69
CA CYS A 178 -6.31 13.70 15.42
C CYS A 178 -7.64 13.72 16.20
N LYS A 179 -8.76 13.47 15.53
CA LYS A 179 -10.06 13.45 16.19
C LYS A 179 -10.26 12.19 17.05
N VAL A 180 -9.78 11.04 16.55
CA VAL A 180 -9.84 9.76 17.25
C VAL A 180 -8.43 9.17 17.29
N PHE A 181 -7.83 9.13 18.48
CA PHE A 181 -6.48 8.59 18.67
C PHE A 181 -6.51 7.44 19.67
N ASN A 182 -6.34 6.23 19.15
CA ASN A 182 -6.32 5.00 19.95
C ASN A 182 -4.88 4.52 20.10
N CYS A 183 -4.37 4.47 21.33
CA CYS A 183 -3.00 4.05 21.60
C CYS A 183 -2.93 3.15 22.83
N PRO A 184 -1.79 2.46 23.07
CA PRO A 184 -1.63 1.65 24.27
C PRO A 184 -1.83 2.48 25.54
N PRO A 185 -2.77 2.10 26.44
CA PRO A 185 -3.10 2.90 27.65
C PRO A 185 -1.90 3.21 28.54
N ARG A 186 -0.88 2.31 28.58
CA ARG A 186 0.37 2.50 29.33
C ARG A 186 1.18 3.73 28.90
N LEU A 187 0.96 4.24 27.69
CA LEU A 187 1.67 5.41 27.15
C LEU A 187 0.95 6.74 27.44
N LEU A 188 -0.27 6.70 27.97
CA LEU A 188 -1.06 7.86 28.40
C LEU A 188 -0.81 8.18 29.86
N GLN A 189 -0.26 7.23 30.63
CA GLN A 189 0.09 7.44 32.04
C GLN A 189 1.43 8.19 32.11
N LYS A 190 1.42 9.44 32.54
CA LYS A 190 2.60 10.25 32.90
C LYS A 190 2.86 10.14 34.38
#